data_743cb6bd4b2e74d2e30b3f40c8fd4823
#
_entry.id   743cb6bd4b2e74d2e30b3f40c8fd4823
#
_cell.length_a   1.000
_cell.length_b   1.000
_cell.length_c   1.000
_cell.angle_alpha   90.00
_cell.angle_beta   90.00
_cell.angle_gamma   90.00
#
_symmetry.space_group_name_H-M   'P 1'
#
loop_
_entity.id
_entity.type
_entity.pdbx_description
1 polymer ?
#
loop_
_entity_poly.entity_id
_entity_poly.type
_entity_poly.pdbx_seq_one_letter_code
_entity_poly.pdbx_strand_id
1 'polypeptide(L)'
;VCLYFIQKEDISDADALRQIHLATGLTHNHLRCHIASGLYYFIAKAIVTMAPKNADLKTCIQYGLEKGFAFYHTPESLAELMYFQRLRDLNEFFSLPEDEIESDGYVLHALEAAIWCLLHTNRFRDCLLRAVNLGDDTDTTAAIAGGLAGLYYHYEAMPQEWVNAIRRKAWIKRLCLQEL
;
A
#
# COMPACT_ATOMS: atom_id res chain seq x y z
N VAL A 1 -2.87 6.91 -8.24
CA VAL A 1 -2.06 8.14 -8.09
C VAL A 1 -0.72 7.79 -7.45
N CYS A 2 -0.67 7.12 -6.28
CA CYS A 2 0.60 6.73 -5.63
C CYS A 2 1.52 5.97 -6.58
N LEU A 3 1.02 4.89 -7.22
CA LEU A 3 1.81 4.07 -8.14
C LEU A 3 2.32 4.83 -9.38
N TYR A 4 1.68 5.90 -9.76
CA TYR A 4 2.16 6.78 -10.83
C TYR A 4 3.40 7.57 -10.38
N PHE A 5 3.36 8.15 -9.19
CA PHE A 5 4.44 9.03 -8.73
C PHE A 5 5.71 8.28 -8.29
N ILE A 6 5.61 7.01 -7.87
CA ILE A 6 6.81 6.23 -7.52
C ILE A 6 7.75 5.97 -8.71
N GLN A 7 7.25 6.12 -9.94
CA GLN A 7 8.02 5.93 -11.18
C GLN A 7 8.61 7.25 -11.71
N LYS A 8 8.29 8.40 -11.11
CA LYS A 8 8.78 9.71 -11.55
C LYS A 8 10.06 10.06 -10.79
N GLU A 9 11.18 10.07 -11.49
CA GLU A 9 12.47 10.42 -10.90
C GLU A 9 12.64 11.93 -10.68
N ASP A 10 11.94 12.74 -11.46
CA ASP A 10 12.08 14.22 -11.49
C ASP A 10 11.19 14.95 -10.48
N ILE A 11 10.42 14.20 -9.64
CA ILE A 11 9.52 14.82 -8.67
C ILE A 11 10.00 14.57 -7.24
N SER A 12 9.98 15.62 -6.41
CA SER A 12 10.27 15.47 -4.97
C SER A 12 9.14 14.71 -4.26
N ASP A 13 9.47 14.03 -3.14
CA ASP A 13 8.45 13.35 -2.31
C ASP A 13 7.38 14.34 -1.83
N ALA A 14 7.77 15.58 -1.51
CA ALA A 14 6.84 16.61 -1.09
C ALA A 14 5.84 17.00 -2.21
N ASP A 15 6.31 17.12 -3.44
CA ASP A 15 5.43 17.44 -4.58
C ASP A 15 4.56 16.25 -4.96
N ALA A 16 5.09 15.04 -4.96
CA ALA A 16 4.34 13.82 -5.18
C ALA A 16 3.20 13.68 -4.14
N LEU A 17 3.52 13.84 -2.86
CA LEU A 17 2.55 13.75 -1.78
C LEU A 17 1.50 14.86 -1.83
N ARG A 18 1.87 16.08 -2.23
CA ARG A 18 0.89 17.14 -2.46
C ARG A 18 -0.16 16.72 -3.50
N GLN A 19 0.24 16.10 -4.60
CA GLN A 19 -0.70 15.60 -5.62
C GLN A 19 -1.50 14.39 -5.13
N ILE A 20 -0.88 13.50 -4.38
CA ILE A 20 -1.56 12.34 -3.76
C ILE A 20 -2.62 12.82 -2.78
N HIS A 21 -2.32 13.79 -1.92
CA HIS A 21 -3.28 14.36 -0.97
C HIS A 21 -4.44 15.07 -1.67
N LEU A 22 -4.18 15.82 -2.75
CA LEU A 22 -5.24 16.42 -3.56
C LEU A 22 -6.17 15.34 -4.14
N ALA A 23 -5.61 14.25 -4.67
CA ALA A 23 -6.40 13.14 -5.21
C ALA A 23 -7.21 12.42 -4.12
N THR A 24 -6.60 12.17 -2.96
CA THR A 24 -7.29 11.58 -1.79
C THR A 24 -8.43 12.49 -1.32
N GLY A 25 -8.19 13.79 -1.29
CA GLY A 25 -9.15 14.80 -0.87
C GLY A 25 -10.39 14.93 -1.75
N LEU A 26 -10.38 14.40 -2.99
CA LEU A 26 -11.56 14.38 -3.85
C LEU A 26 -12.69 13.53 -3.28
N THR A 27 -12.37 12.51 -2.49
CA THR A 27 -13.35 11.61 -1.88
C THR A 27 -13.32 11.69 -0.35
N HIS A 28 -12.14 11.76 0.26
CA HIS A 28 -11.94 11.72 1.71
C HIS A 28 -10.93 12.79 2.14
N ASN A 29 -11.40 14.02 2.29
CA ASN A 29 -10.54 15.15 2.67
C ASN A 29 -10.33 15.22 4.19
N HIS A 30 -9.63 14.22 4.74
CA HIS A 30 -9.24 14.14 6.14
C HIS A 30 -7.75 13.86 6.25
N LEU A 31 -7.06 14.48 7.22
CA LEU A 31 -5.61 14.36 7.35
C LEU A 31 -5.15 12.90 7.55
N ARG A 32 -5.94 12.08 8.26
CA ARG A 32 -5.67 10.64 8.42
C ARG A 32 -5.66 9.89 7.09
N CYS A 33 -6.57 10.23 6.17
CA CYS A 33 -6.59 9.64 4.83
C CYS A 33 -5.38 10.09 4.00
N HIS A 34 -4.98 11.35 4.14
CA HIS A 34 -3.76 11.86 3.51
C HIS A 34 -2.52 11.14 4.03
N ILE A 35 -2.40 10.94 5.35
CA ILE A 35 -1.29 10.21 5.97
C ILE A 35 -1.27 8.76 5.51
N ALA A 36 -2.40 8.05 5.53
CA ALA A 36 -2.48 6.67 5.06
C ALA A 36 -2.02 6.53 3.59
N SER A 37 -2.48 7.43 2.71
CA SER A 37 -2.04 7.47 1.31
C SER A 37 -0.54 7.76 1.17
N GLY A 38 0.00 8.62 2.04
CA GLY A 38 1.43 8.93 2.06
C GLY A 38 2.27 7.77 2.58
N LEU A 39 1.85 7.07 3.63
CA LEU A 39 2.51 5.86 4.11
C LEU A 39 2.52 4.78 3.02
N TYR A 40 1.39 4.57 2.34
CA TYR A 40 1.31 3.67 1.19
C TYR A 40 2.31 4.06 0.08
N TYR A 41 2.41 5.35 -0.26
CA TYR A 41 3.37 5.86 -1.24
C TYR A 41 4.82 5.54 -0.85
N PHE A 42 5.22 5.79 0.40
CA PHE A 42 6.59 5.51 0.85
C PHE A 42 6.89 4.00 0.87
N ILE A 43 5.93 3.17 1.27
CA ILE A 43 6.07 1.70 1.21
C ILE A 43 6.26 1.26 -0.26
N ALA A 44 5.39 1.70 -1.16
CA ALA A 44 5.46 1.37 -2.58
C ALA A 44 6.80 1.81 -3.20
N LYS A 45 7.27 3.02 -2.87
CA LYS A 45 8.57 3.55 -3.31
C LYS A 45 9.73 2.72 -2.76
N ALA A 46 9.67 2.33 -1.49
CA ALA A 46 10.68 1.48 -0.88
C ALA A 46 10.75 0.10 -1.58
N ILE A 47 9.61 -0.52 -1.87
CA ILE A 47 9.55 -1.79 -2.62
C ILE A 47 10.26 -1.65 -3.96
N VAL A 48 9.90 -0.65 -4.77
CA VAL A 48 10.48 -0.46 -6.11
C VAL A 48 11.98 -0.18 -6.06
N THR A 49 12.47 0.51 -5.04
CA THR A 49 13.90 0.90 -4.95
C THR A 49 14.78 -0.13 -4.27
N MET A 50 14.24 -0.96 -3.38
CA MET A 50 15.02 -1.87 -2.54
C MET A 50 14.89 -3.34 -2.92
N ALA A 51 13.71 -3.79 -3.37
CA ALA A 51 13.52 -5.19 -3.77
C ALA A 51 14.48 -5.64 -4.90
N PRO A 52 14.79 -4.83 -5.94
CA PRO A 52 15.78 -5.17 -6.93
C PRO A 52 17.21 -5.32 -6.38
N LYS A 53 17.45 -4.83 -5.15
CA LYS A 53 18.73 -4.96 -4.43
C LYS A 53 18.71 -6.10 -3.40
N ASN A 54 17.79 -7.06 -3.57
CA ASN A 54 17.59 -8.23 -2.71
C ASN A 54 17.09 -7.91 -1.27
N ALA A 55 16.44 -6.77 -1.04
CA ALA A 55 15.74 -6.53 0.22
C ALA A 55 14.48 -7.37 0.28
N ASP A 56 14.21 -8.01 1.42
CA ASP A 56 12.95 -8.70 1.66
C ASP A 56 11.79 -7.72 1.84
N LEU A 57 10.57 -8.23 1.68
CA LEU A 57 9.36 -7.40 1.72
C LEU A 57 9.18 -6.66 3.04
N LYS A 58 9.46 -7.33 4.17
CA LYS A 58 9.33 -6.73 5.50
C LYS A 58 10.29 -5.55 5.67
N THR A 59 11.54 -5.71 5.22
CA THR A 59 12.55 -4.63 5.22
C THR A 59 12.08 -3.44 4.36
N CYS A 60 11.50 -3.70 3.19
CA CYS A 60 10.96 -2.64 2.33
C CYS A 60 9.82 -1.89 3.02
N ILE A 61 8.87 -2.62 3.63
CA ILE A 61 7.73 -2.03 4.34
C ILE A 61 8.22 -1.20 5.54
N GLN A 62 9.12 -1.75 6.36
CA GLN A 62 9.69 -1.05 7.50
C GLN A 62 10.33 0.27 7.10
N TYR A 63 11.22 0.23 6.10
CA TYR A 63 11.88 1.43 5.60
C TYR A 63 10.89 2.47 5.05
N GLY A 64 9.88 2.03 4.30
CA GLY A 64 8.83 2.91 3.78
C GLY A 64 8.05 3.59 4.90
N LEU A 65 7.66 2.85 5.92
CA LEU A 65 6.97 3.38 7.10
C LEU A 65 7.83 4.40 7.86
N GLU A 66 9.11 4.10 8.09
CA GLU A 66 10.05 5.02 8.74
C GLU A 66 10.16 6.35 7.98
N LYS A 67 10.30 6.29 6.66
CA LYS A 67 10.31 7.49 5.80
C LYS A 67 8.99 8.26 5.86
N GLY A 68 7.87 7.56 5.82
CA GLY A 68 6.54 8.15 5.91
C GLY A 68 6.30 8.81 7.27
N PHE A 69 6.62 8.15 8.36
CA PHE A 69 6.52 8.74 9.70
C PHE A 69 7.42 9.95 9.90
N ALA A 70 8.62 9.95 9.34
CA ALA A 70 9.53 11.08 9.39
C ALA A 70 9.06 12.27 8.56
N PHE A 71 8.31 12.03 7.48
CA PHE A 71 7.79 13.08 6.61
C PHE A 71 6.72 13.94 7.31
N TYR A 72 5.85 13.33 8.09
CA TYR A 72 4.75 14.00 8.79
C TYR A 72 5.22 14.50 10.17
N HIS A 73 5.57 15.78 10.25
CA HIS A 73 6.21 16.38 11.44
C HIS A 73 5.51 17.65 11.95
N THR A 74 4.37 18.07 11.35
CA THR A 74 3.57 19.19 11.89
C THR A 74 2.79 18.75 13.14
N PRO A 75 2.44 19.66 14.05
CA PRO A 75 1.66 19.30 15.24
C PRO A 75 0.38 18.53 14.92
N GLU A 76 -0.33 18.95 13.87
CA GLU A 76 -1.58 18.32 13.42
C GLU A 76 -1.32 16.89 12.90
N SER A 77 -0.27 16.71 12.08
CA SER A 77 0.08 15.39 11.57
C SER A 77 0.59 14.45 12.66
N LEU A 78 1.34 14.98 13.64
CA LEU A 78 1.81 14.19 14.78
C LEU A 78 0.64 13.69 15.64
N ALA A 79 -0.40 14.50 15.83
CA ALA A 79 -1.61 14.07 16.53
C ALA A 79 -2.33 12.93 15.77
N GLU A 80 -2.41 13.00 14.45
CA GLU A 80 -3.01 11.94 13.63
C GLU A 80 -2.13 10.68 13.54
N LEU A 81 -0.81 10.81 13.58
CA LEU A 81 0.12 9.66 13.60
C LEU A 81 -0.04 8.78 14.84
N MET A 82 -0.66 9.27 15.90
CA MET A 82 -0.98 8.46 17.08
C MET A 82 -1.93 7.29 16.77
N TYR A 83 -2.75 7.42 15.74
CA TYR A 83 -3.63 6.32 15.29
C TYR A 83 -2.88 5.22 14.53
N PHE A 84 -1.69 5.50 13.98
CA PHE A 84 -0.86 4.56 13.22
C PHE A 84 0.21 3.87 14.08
N GLN A 85 0.08 3.87 15.40
CA GLN A 85 1.13 3.35 16.31
C GLN A 85 1.44 1.87 16.11
N ARG A 86 0.43 1.05 15.77
CA ARG A 86 0.62 -0.39 15.49
C ARG A 86 1.62 -0.64 14.37
N LEU A 87 1.73 0.27 13.41
CA LEU A 87 2.67 0.16 12.27
C LEU A 87 4.09 0.64 12.60
N ARG A 88 4.36 1.13 13.82
CA ARG A 88 5.72 1.58 14.19
C ARG A 88 6.65 0.43 14.53
N ASP A 89 6.13 -0.66 15.06
CA ASP A 89 6.88 -1.89 15.30
C ASP A 89 6.27 -3.04 14.49
N LEU A 90 6.87 -3.32 13.34
CA LEU A 90 6.40 -4.39 12.47
C LEU A 90 6.63 -5.79 13.06
N ASN A 91 7.46 -5.98 14.08
CA ASN A 91 7.60 -7.28 14.74
C ASN A 91 6.40 -7.52 15.65
N GLU A 92 6.02 -6.51 16.44
CA GLU A 92 4.82 -6.56 17.27
C GLU A 92 3.58 -6.70 16.38
N PHE A 93 3.46 -5.87 15.34
CA PHE A 93 2.35 -5.92 14.39
C PHE A 93 2.23 -7.27 13.66
N PHE A 94 3.35 -7.85 13.25
CA PHE A 94 3.39 -9.19 12.65
C PHE A 94 2.89 -10.28 13.62
N SER A 95 3.06 -10.10 14.92
CA SER A 95 2.65 -11.10 15.92
C SER A 95 1.15 -11.06 16.23
N LEU A 96 0.41 -10.09 15.73
CA LEU A 96 -1.04 -9.96 15.94
C LEU A 96 -1.77 -11.13 15.27
N PRO A 97 -2.68 -11.79 15.98
CA PRO A 97 -3.53 -12.82 15.38
C PRO A 97 -4.56 -12.21 14.42
N GLU A 98 -5.10 -13.05 13.53
CA GLU A 98 -6.00 -12.61 12.46
C GLU A 98 -7.29 -11.93 12.98
N ASP A 99 -7.81 -12.39 14.12
CA ASP A 99 -9.01 -11.84 14.75
C ASP A 99 -8.83 -10.45 15.38
N GLU A 100 -7.60 -9.96 15.47
CA GLU A 100 -7.30 -8.58 15.86
C GLU A 100 -7.10 -7.64 14.65
N ILE A 101 -7.23 -8.14 13.43
CA ILE A 101 -7.08 -7.35 12.21
C ILE A 101 -8.46 -6.97 11.67
N GLU A 102 -8.80 -5.70 11.80
CA GLU A 102 -10.05 -5.15 11.27
C GLU A 102 -9.91 -4.84 9.76
N SER A 103 -10.98 -5.05 8.99
CA SER A 103 -11.02 -4.87 7.53
C SER A 103 -12.32 -4.22 7.03
N ASP A 104 -12.92 -3.38 7.85
CA ASP A 104 -14.24 -2.74 7.65
C ASP A 104 -14.24 -1.53 6.69
N GLY A 105 -13.18 -1.32 5.91
CA GLY A 105 -13.07 -0.18 5.00
C GLY A 105 -12.67 1.15 5.63
N TYR A 106 -12.53 1.24 6.96
CA TYR A 106 -11.91 2.39 7.59
C TYR A 106 -10.44 2.50 7.13
N VAL A 107 -10.01 3.71 6.75
CA VAL A 107 -8.72 3.93 6.08
C VAL A 107 -7.52 3.33 6.81
N LEU A 108 -7.51 3.36 8.14
CA LEU A 108 -6.46 2.78 8.96
C LEU A 108 -6.51 1.25 8.92
N HIS A 109 -7.69 0.67 9.14
CA HIS A 109 -7.91 -0.78 9.13
C HIS A 109 -7.58 -1.37 7.76
N ALA A 110 -8.02 -0.73 6.67
CA ALA A 110 -7.71 -1.18 5.31
C ALA A 110 -6.19 -1.17 5.01
N LEU A 111 -5.45 -0.16 5.50
CA LEU A 111 -3.99 -0.12 5.35
C LEU A 111 -3.31 -1.19 6.23
N GLU A 112 -3.70 -1.32 7.49
CA GLU A 112 -3.16 -2.33 8.41
C GLU A 112 -3.43 -3.74 7.91
N ALA A 113 -4.67 -4.05 7.53
CA ALA A 113 -5.06 -5.35 6.98
C ALA A 113 -4.24 -5.72 5.73
N ALA A 114 -4.04 -4.78 4.82
CA ALA A 114 -3.22 -4.99 3.62
C ALA A 114 -1.76 -5.29 3.97
N ILE A 115 -1.16 -4.52 4.88
CA ILE A 115 0.23 -4.74 5.35
C ILE A 115 0.34 -6.09 6.07
N TRP A 116 -0.62 -6.42 6.93
CA TRP A 116 -0.63 -7.69 7.66
C TRP A 116 -0.70 -8.89 6.70
N CYS A 117 -1.58 -8.85 5.69
CA CYS A 117 -1.67 -9.88 4.66
C CYS A 117 -0.35 -10.06 3.89
N LEU A 118 0.31 -8.94 3.55
CA LEU A 118 1.62 -8.96 2.89
C LEU A 118 2.69 -9.63 3.77
N LEU A 119 2.73 -9.32 5.05
CA LEU A 119 3.71 -9.87 6.00
C LEU A 119 3.52 -11.36 6.27
N HIS A 120 2.28 -11.88 6.18
CA HIS A 120 1.94 -13.28 6.47
C HIS A 120 1.88 -14.19 5.25
N THR A 121 2.30 -13.70 4.08
CA THR A 121 2.28 -14.47 2.83
C THR A 121 3.58 -14.27 2.06
N ASN A 122 3.89 -15.22 1.19
CA ASN A 122 5.11 -15.20 0.39
C ASN A 122 4.85 -15.32 -1.12
N ARG A 123 3.58 -15.16 -1.54
CA ARG A 123 3.16 -15.19 -2.95
C ARG A 123 2.05 -14.19 -3.18
N PHE A 124 2.01 -13.62 -4.37
CA PHE A 124 0.94 -12.72 -4.80
C PHE A 124 -0.46 -13.31 -4.57
N ARG A 125 -0.68 -14.56 -5.05
CA ARG A 125 -1.97 -15.25 -4.94
C ARG A 125 -2.41 -15.39 -3.48
N ASP A 126 -1.51 -15.82 -2.61
CA ASP A 126 -1.85 -16.12 -1.21
C ASP A 126 -2.13 -14.83 -0.43
N CYS A 127 -1.43 -13.73 -0.77
CA CYS A 127 -1.69 -12.41 -0.21
C CYS A 127 -3.12 -11.92 -0.53
N LEU A 128 -3.53 -12.01 -1.79
CA LEU A 128 -4.87 -11.58 -2.18
C LEU A 128 -5.96 -12.47 -1.63
N LEU A 129 -5.75 -13.79 -1.61
CA LEU A 129 -6.70 -14.72 -1.00
C LEU A 129 -6.85 -14.44 0.51
N ARG A 130 -5.76 -14.16 1.20
CA ARG A 130 -5.82 -13.78 2.61
C ARG A 130 -6.60 -12.49 2.80
N ALA A 131 -6.33 -11.47 2.00
CA ALA A 131 -7.01 -10.18 2.07
C ALA A 131 -8.54 -10.30 1.85
N VAL A 132 -8.99 -11.09 0.87
CA VAL A 132 -10.43 -11.28 0.64
C VAL A 132 -11.09 -12.17 1.70
N ASN A 133 -10.34 -13.02 2.41
CA ASN A 133 -10.87 -13.91 3.43
C ASN A 133 -10.92 -13.27 4.82
N LEU A 134 -10.35 -12.08 5.02
CA LEU A 134 -10.56 -11.32 6.26
C LEU A 134 -12.04 -10.95 6.46
N GLY A 135 -12.80 -10.79 5.38
CA GLY A 135 -14.20 -10.39 5.44
C GLY A 135 -14.40 -8.88 5.27
N ASP A 136 -15.58 -8.41 5.59
CA ASP A 136 -16.00 -7.00 5.54
C ASP A 136 -15.72 -6.32 4.18
N ASP A 137 -14.85 -5.33 4.10
CA ASP A 137 -14.51 -4.59 2.88
C ASP A 137 -13.37 -5.30 2.10
N THR A 138 -13.69 -6.47 1.57
CA THR A 138 -12.71 -7.38 0.96
C THR A 138 -12.07 -6.86 -0.31
N ASP A 139 -12.81 -6.14 -1.13
CA ASP A 139 -12.33 -5.61 -2.41
C ASP A 139 -11.37 -4.42 -2.19
N THR A 140 -11.66 -3.53 -1.23
CA THR A 140 -10.76 -2.44 -0.85
C THR A 140 -9.44 -2.98 -0.27
N THR A 141 -9.53 -3.89 0.70
CA THR A 141 -8.35 -4.49 1.35
C THR A 141 -7.49 -5.24 0.33
N ALA A 142 -8.12 -6.05 -0.54
CA ALA A 142 -7.40 -6.77 -1.58
C ALA A 142 -6.81 -5.85 -2.66
N ALA A 143 -7.45 -4.73 -3.00
CA ALA A 143 -6.90 -3.75 -3.93
C ALA A 143 -5.64 -3.07 -3.38
N ILE A 144 -5.65 -2.68 -2.09
CA ILE A 144 -4.49 -2.06 -1.42
C ILE A 144 -3.34 -3.07 -1.32
N ALA A 145 -3.60 -4.27 -0.81
CA ALA A 145 -2.61 -5.34 -0.70
C ALA A 145 -2.05 -5.75 -2.09
N GLY A 146 -2.94 -5.88 -3.08
CA GLY A 146 -2.60 -6.28 -4.44
C GLY A 146 -1.69 -5.28 -5.16
N GLY A 147 -1.86 -3.99 -4.90
CA GLY A 147 -0.96 -2.97 -5.42
C GLY A 147 0.47 -3.16 -4.95
N LEU A 148 0.69 -3.32 -3.64
CA LEU A 148 2.03 -3.55 -3.06
C LEU A 148 2.59 -4.94 -3.42
N ALA A 149 1.75 -5.99 -3.35
CA ALA A 149 2.13 -7.34 -3.77
C ALA A 149 2.55 -7.39 -5.24
N GLY A 150 1.83 -6.69 -6.12
CA GLY A 150 2.16 -6.60 -7.54
C GLY A 150 3.49 -5.93 -7.81
N LEU A 151 3.86 -4.90 -7.04
CA LEU A 151 5.17 -4.27 -7.13
C LEU A 151 6.30 -5.20 -6.68
N TYR A 152 6.07 -6.00 -5.63
CA TYR A 152 7.10 -6.87 -5.07
C TYR A 152 7.26 -8.19 -5.83
N TYR A 153 6.13 -8.87 -6.14
CA TYR A 153 6.14 -10.19 -6.80
C TYR A 153 6.13 -10.13 -8.33
N HIS A 154 5.90 -8.96 -8.90
CA HIS A 154 5.81 -8.68 -10.34
C HIS A 154 4.60 -9.33 -11.04
N TYR A 155 4.34 -8.89 -12.27
CA TYR A 155 3.19 -9.30 -13.08
C TYR A 155 3.16 -10.81 -13.36
N GLU A 156 4.32 -11.42 -13.53
CA GLU A 156 4.50 -12.84 -13.83
C GLU A 156 4.04 -13.77 -12.70
N ALA A 157 4.03 -13.27 -11.46
CA ALA A 157 3.53 -14.01 -10.29
C ALA A 157 2.01 -14.00 -10.15
N MET A 158 1.30 -13.18 -10.95
CA MET A 158 -0.16 -13.10 -10.91
C MET A 158 -0.79 -14.33 -11.57
N PRO A 159 -1.81 -14.97 -10.94
CA PRO A 159 -2.53 -16.07 -11.55
C PRO A 159 -3.12 -15.67 -12.91
N GLN A 160 -2.80 -16.41 -13.96
CA GLN A 160 -3.23 -16.06 -15.33
C GLN A 160 -4.75 -16.12 -15.49
N GLU A 161 -5.41 -17.03 -14.76
CA GLU A 161 -6.87 -17.10 -14.73
C GLU A 161 -7.49 -15.80 -14.20
N TRP A 162 -6.91 -15.15 -13.19
CA TRP A 162 -7.37 -13.87 -12.67
C TRP A 162 -7.13 -12.73 -13.66
N VAL A 163 -5.91 -12.68 -14.21
CA VAL A 163 -5.56 -11.70 -15.24
C VAL A 163 -6.47 -11.80 -16.46
N ASN A 164 -6.84 -13.02 -16.85
CA ASN A 164 -7.71 -13.26 -18.02
C ASN A 164 -9.19 -12.92 -17.72
N ALA A 165 -9.63 -12.99 -16.45
CA ALA A 165 -10.97 -12.61 -16.03
C ALA A 165 -11.19 -11.09 -15.99
N ILE A 166 -10.14 -10.27 -16.02
CA ILE A 166 -10.26 -8.81 -15.94
C ILE A 166 -10.99 -8.27 -17.16
N ARG A 167 -12.13 -7.60 -16.93
CA ARG A 167 -12.86 -6.90 -17.98
C ARG A 167 -12.01 -5.77 -18.56
N ARG A 168 -12.07 -5.56 -19.89
CA ARG A 168 -11.31 -4.53 -20.60
C ARG A 168 -9.79 -4.61 -20.39
N LYS A 169 -9.25 -5.78 -20.13
CA LYS A 169 -7.81 -6.03 -19.91
C LYS A 169 -6.92 -5.33 -20.95
N ALA A 170 -7.26 -5.44 -22.24
CA ALA A 170 -6.49 -4.82 -23.33
C ALA A 170 -6.45 -3.28 -23.22
N TRP A 171 -7.55 -2.66 -22.77
CA TRP A 171 -7.62 -1.22 -22.56
C TRP A 171 -6.81 -0.79 -21.32
N ILE A 172 -6.93 -1.52 -20.21
CA ILE A 172 -6.13 -1.29 -18.99
C ILE A 172 -4.64 -1.42 -19.33
N LYS A 173 -4.25 -2.48 -20.06
CA LYS A 173 -2.85 -2.68 -20.48
C LYS A 173 -2.32 -1.50 -21.30
N ARG A 174 -3.13 -0.96 -22.22
CA ARG A 174 -2.74 0.23 -23.00
C ARG A 174 -2.54 1.45 -22.10
N LEU A 175 -3.46 1.70 -21.14
CA LEU A 175 -3.30 2.80 -20.20
C LEU A 175 -2.01 2.68 -19.35
N CYS A 176 -1.68 1.48 -18.90
CA CYS A 176 -0.46 1.25 -18.14
C CYS A 176 0.82 1.40 -18.98
N LEU A 177 0.76 1.16 -20.29
CA LEU A 177 1.89 1.25 -21.22
C LEU A 177 1.96 2.57 -21.98
N GLN A 178 0.86 3.33 -22.01
CA GLN A 178 0.81 4.67 -22.62
C GLN A 178 1.34 5.69 -21.62
N GLU A 179 2.61 5.93 -21.73
CA GLU A 179 3.26 7.13 -21.20
C GLU A 179 3.03 7.38 -19.68
N LEU A 180 3.71 6.65 -18.94
CA LEU A 180 4.08 7.11 -17.62
C LEU A 180 5.41 7.85 -17.72
#